data_57252c6d7dddc0d2830eb23f96d03f8e
#
_entry.id   57252c6d7dddc0d2830eb23f96d03f8e
#
_cell.length_a   1.000
_cell.length_b   1.000
_cell.length_c   1.000
_cell.angle_alpha   90.00
_cell.angle_beta   90.00
_cell.angle_gamma   90.00
#
_symmetry.space_group_name_H-M   'P 1'
#
loop_
_entity.id
_entity.type
_entity.pdbx_description
1 polymer ?
#
loop_
_entity_poly.entity_id
_entity_poly.type
_entity_poly.pdbx_seq_one_letter_code
_entity_poly.pdbx_strand_id
1 'polypeptide(L)'
;LNKIISEKWIGVLIPSLKTIINRARPYQINKKIKRLKSKTGNTGSLPSGHAFQAYYLAYILSKIYPKDKKKLNSIAQKCDMVRVKAGIHYPSDGKLSKDMVYFLKRYNLI
;
A
#
# COMPACT_ATOMS: atom_id res chain seq x y z
N LEU A 1 -5.43 -15.71 -4.60
CA LEU A 1 -4.80 -14.57 -3.96
C LEU A 1 -3.69 -13.95 -4.81
N ASN A 2 -2.70 -14.73 -5.23
CA ASN A 2 -1.61 -14.23 -6.07
C ASN A 2 -2.12 -13.66 -7.40
N LYS A 3 -3.17 -14.25 -7.96
CA LYS A 3 -3.78 -13.78 -9.19
C LYS A 3 -4.45 -12.41 -9.02
N ILE A 4 -5.05 -12.14 -7.86
CA ILE A 4 -5.70 -10.86 -7.55
C ILE A 4 -4.66 -9.74 -7.41
N ILE A 5 -3.59 -9.98 -6.66
CA ILE A 5 -2.58 -8.95 -6.37
C ILE A 5 -1.54 -8.78 -7.47
N SER A 6 -1.51 -9.65 -8.47
CA SER A 6 -0.55 -9.61 -9.58
C SER A 6 -1.16 -9.22 -10.92
N GLU A 7 -2.32 -8.56 -10.92
CA GLU A 7 -2.89 -8.02 -12.16
C GLU A 7 -1.90 -7.04 -12.81
N LYS A 8 -1.72 -7.18 -14.12
CA LYS A 8 -0.68 -6.45 -14.88
C LYS A 8 -0.76 -4.93 -14.70
N TRP A 9 -1.96 -4.35 -14.74
CA TRP A 9 -2.10 -2.91 -14.66
C TRP A 9 -1.75 -2.36 -13.27
N ILE A 10 -2.03 -3.13 -12.20
CA ILE A 10 -1.64 -2.78 -10.83
C ILE A 10 -0.12 -2.83 -10.71
N GLY A 11 0.51 -3.86 -11.28
CA GLY A 11 1.96 -4.02 -11.29
C GLY A 11 2.69 -2.90 -12.02
N VAL A 12 2.04 -2.19 -12.93
CA VAL A 12 2.59 -1.04 -13.64
C VAL A 12 2.24 0.27 -12.94
N LEU A 13 1.03 0.40 -12.41
CA LEU A 13 0.52 1.63 -11.80
C LEU A 13 1.38 2.09 -10.62
N ILE A 14 1.62 1.22 -9.65
CA ILE A 14 2.34 1.59 -8.43
C ILE A 14 3.80 1.97 -8.72
N PRO A 15 4.60 1.16 -9.44
CA PRO A 15 5.96 1.56 -9.77
C PRO A 15 6.04 2.85 -10.60
N SER A 16 5.08 3.06 -11.52
CA SER A 16 5.04 4.28 -12.34
C SER A 16 4.82 5.52 -11.48
N LEU A 17 3.87 5.47 -10.53
CA LEU A 17 3.61 6.58 -9.61
C LEU A 17 4.82 6.83 -8.69
N LYS A 18 5.48 5.79 -8.21
CA LYS A 18 6.70 5.92 -7.40
C LYS A 18 7.81 6.65 -8.16
N THR A 19 7.97 6.34 -9.44
CA THR A 19 8.98 6.98 -10.30
C THR A 19 8.63 8.43 -10.58
N ILE A 20 7.39 8.73 -10.92
CA ILE A 20 6.92 10.09 -11.24
C ILE A 20 7.01 11.00 -10.02
N ILE A 21 6.48 10.56 -8.88
CA ILE A 21 6.43 11.35 -7.65
C ILE A 21 7.80 11.36 -6.97
N ASN A 22 8.46 10.22 -6.94
CA ASN A 22 9.82 10.02 -6.40
C ASN A 22 10.03 10.63 -5.00
N ARG A 23 9.10 10.35 -4.08
CA ARG A 23 9.17 10.86 -2.71
C ARG A 23 10.29 10.16 -1.94
N ALA A 24 11.15 10.95 -1.26
CA ALA A 24 12.20 10.40 -0.40
C ALA A 24 11.59 9.67 0.80
N ARG A 25 12.17 8.51 1.14
CA ARG A 25 11.72 7.71 2.27
C ARG A 25 12.06 8.38 3.61
N PRO A 26 11.32 8.08 4.72
CA PRO A 26 11.61 8.70 6.01
C PRO A 26 13.05 8.54 6.46
N TYR A 27 13.65 7.35 6.32
CA TYR A 27 15.03 7.09 6.73
C TYR A 27 16.04 7.85 5.86
N GLN A 28 15.68 8.23 4.64
CA GLN A 28 16.57 9.01 3.76
C GLN A 28 16.64 10.49 4.16
N ILE A 29 15.54 11.02 4.72
CA ILE A 29 15.48 12.41 5.16
C ILE A 29 16.06 12.56 6.58
N ASN A 30 15.74 11.64 7.47
CA ASN A 30 16.18 11.66 8.86
C ASN A 30 16.99 10.41 9.17
N LYS A 31 18.31 10.56 9.25
CA LYS A 31 19.25 9.45 9.50
C LYS A 31 19.12 8.83 10.90
N LYS A 32 18.41 9.49 11.81
CA LYS A 32 18.10 8.95 13.15
C LYS A 32 17.05 7.84 13.10
N ILE A 33 16.28 7.75 12.00
CA ILE A 33 15.29 6.71 11.80
C ILE A 33 15.99 5.43 11.39
N LYS A 34 15.88 4.39 12.22
CA LYS A 34 16.40 3.06 11.89
C LYS A 34 15.39 2.34 11.02
N ARG A 35 15.78 2.03 9.79
CA ARG A 35 14.93 1.26 8.87
C ARG A 35 15.16 -0.23 9.06
N LEU A 36 14.11 -1.02 8.88
CA LEU A 36 14.23 -2.45 8.64
C LEU A 36 14.57 -2.69 7.17
N LYS A 37 15.44 -3.66 6.90
CA LYS A 37 15.81 -4.00 5.52
C LYS A 37 14.57 -4.45 4.74
N SER A 38 14.40 -3.90 3.54
CA SER A 38 13.30 -4.25 2.65
C SER A 38 13.79 -4.23 1.20
N LYS A 39 13.38 -5.21 0.41
CA LYS A 39 13.71 -5.27 -1.02
C LYS A 39 13.14 -4.09 -1.79
N THR A 40 12.05 -3.50 -1.29
CA THR A 40 11.34 -2.40 -1.95
C THR A 40 11.70 -1.02 -1.39
N GLY A 41 12.60 -0.95 -0.41
CA GLY A 41 12.93 0.28 0.30
C GLY A 41 13.76 1.29 -0.48
N ASN A 42 14.26 0.95 -1.66
CA ASN A 42 15.19 1.78 -2.45
C ASN A 42 14.50 2.59 -3.55
N THR A 43 13.19 2.42 -3.74
CA THR A 43 12.38 3.20 -4.70
C THR A 43 11.63 4.32 -3.97
N GLY A 44 10.96 5.20 -4.70
CA GLY A 44 10.12 6.25 -4.11
C GLY A 44 9.09 5.68 -3.14
N SER A 45 8.77 6.42 -2.08
CA SER A 45 7.90 5.92 -1.01
C SER A 45 6.40 6.00 -1.34
N LEU A 46 6.00 6.94 -2.15
CA LEU A 46 4.58 7.25 -2.41
C LEU A 46 4.14 6.72 -3.77
N PRO A 47 3.08 5.94 -3.88
CA PRO A 47 2.29 5.36 -2.80
C PRO A 47 2.94 4.10 -2.18
N SER A 48 2.44 3.65 -1.04
CA SER A 48 2.89 2.40 -0.42
C SER A 48 2.31 1.19 -1.17
N GLY A 49 3.19 0.41 -1.82
CA GLY A 49 2.78 -0.78 -2.58
C GLY A 49 2.18 -1.87 -1.70
N HIS A 50 2.80 -2.15 -0.54
CA HIS A 50 2.29 -3.14 0.40
C HIS A 50 0.94 -2.71 0.99
N ALA A 51 0.78 -1.44 1.33
CA ALA A 51 -0.50 -0.92 1.80
C ALA A 51 -1.57 -1.02 0.72
N PHE A 52 -1.23 -0.67 -0.53
CA PHE A 52 -2.16 -0.82 -1.65
C PHE A 52 -2.64 -2.27 -1.79
N GLN A 53 -1.72 -3.22 -1.80
CA GLN A 53 -2.05 -4.64 -1.89
C GLN A 53 -2.94 -5.09 -0.73
N ALA A 54 -2.64 -4.64 0.49
CA ALA A 54 -3.42 -4.99 1.67
C ALA A 54 -4.86 -4.45 1.60
N TYR A 55 -5.03 -3.18 1.25
CA TYR A 55 -6.36 -2.57 1.12
C TYR A 55 -7.15 -3.16 -0.05
N TYR A 56 -6.49 -3.40 -1.17
CA TYR A 56 -7.10 -4.02 -2.34
C TYR A 56 -7.60 -5.43 -2.03
N LEU A 57 -6.75 -6.22 -1.39
CA LEU A 57 -7.10 -7.58 -0.99
C LEU A 57 -8.24 -7.59 0.04
N ALA A 58 -8.21 -6.70 1.01
CA ALA A 58 -9.28 -6.56 1.99
C ALA A 58 -10.62 -6.22 1.30
N TYR A 59 -10.60 -5.37 0.29
CA TYR A 59 -11.80 -5.04 -0.48
C TYR A 59 -12.36 -6.27 -1.20
N ILE A 60 -11.50 -7.01 -1.92
CA ILE A 60 -11.94 -8.20 -2.68
C ILE A 60 -12.49 -9.27 -1.74
N LEU A 61 -11.78 -9.57 -0.64
CA LEU A 61 -12.22 -10.56 0.34
C LEU A 61 -13.50 -10.13 1.07
N SER A 62 -13.71 -8.84 1.28
CA SER A 62 -14.93 -8.34 1.89
C SER A 62 -16.17 -8.57 1.01
N LYS A 63 -16.01 -8.64 -0.31
CA LYS A 63 -17.10 -9.02 -1.22
C LYS A 63 -17.48 -10.50 -1.05
N ILE A 64 -16.49 -11.35 -0.81
CA ILE A 64 -16.68 -12.80 -0.66
C ILE A 64 -17.18 -13.13 0.76
N TYR A 65 -16.63 -12.45 1.76
CA TYR A 65 -16.91 -12.64 3.18
C TYR A 65 -17.38 -11.33 3.84
N PRO A 66 -18.62 -10.88 3.56
CA PRO A 66 -19.08 -9.56 4.05
C PRO A 66 -19.08 -9.42 5.58
N LYS A 67 -19.25 -10.54 6.31
CA LYS A 67 -19.25 -10.56 7.78
C LYS A 67 -17.87 -10.20 8.35
N ASP A 68 -16.82 -10.44 7.61
CA ASP A 68 -15.43 -10.21 8.04
C ASP A 68 -14.86 -8.87 7.59
N LYS A 69 -15.68 -8.00 7.00
CA LYS A 69 -15.24 -6.72 6.43
C LYS A 69 -14.45 -5.86 7.41
N LYS A 70 -14.94 -5.68 8.64
CA LYS A 70 -14.25 -4.89 9.67
C LYS A 70 -12.91 -5.49 10.02
N LYS A 71 -12.86 -6.81 10.19
CA LYS A 71 -11.63 -7.53 10.51
C LYS A 71 -10.60 -7.43 9.40
N LEU A 72 -11.04 -7.60 8.16
CA LEU A 72 -10.17 -7.50 6.98
C LEU A 72 -9.59 -6.09 6.84
N ASN A 73 -10.40 -5.06 7.00
CA ASN A 73 -9.93 -3.68 6.95
C ASN A 73 -8.97 -3.35 8.10
N SER A 74 -9.20 -3.90 9.29
CA SER A 74 -8.29 -3.74 10.43
C SER A 74 -6.93 -4.38 10.15
N ILE A 75 -6.91 -5.56 9.54
CA ILE A 75 -5.67 -6.24 9.16
C ILE A 75 -4.91 -5.41 8.11
N ALA A 76 -5.60 -4.89 7.10
CA ALA A 76 -4.98 -4.04 6.08
C ALA A 76 -4.34 -2.79 6.70
N GLN A 77 -5.03 -2.15 7.63
CA GLN A 77 -4.51 -0.99 8.35
C GLN A 77 -3.27 -1.33 9.17
N LYS A 78 -3.23 -2.49 9.80
CA LYS A 78 -2.04 -2.97 10.53
C LYS A 78 -0.86 -3.21 9.58
N CYS A 79 -1.11 -3.78 8.41
CA CYS A 79 -0.06 -3.96 7.39
C CYS A 79 0.53 -2.62 6.96
N ASP A 80 -0.30 -1.61 6.76
CA ASP A 80 0.11 -0.24 6.45
C ASP A 80 0.98 0.34 7.58
N MET A 81 0.51 0.26 8.82
CA MET A 81 1.22 0.82 9.98
C MET A 81 2.56 0.14 10.25
N VAL A 82 2.69 -1.14 9.97
CA VAL A 82 3.96 -1.85 10.10
C VAL A 82 5.02 -1.23 9.18
N ARG A 83 4.65 -0.83 7.97
CA ARG A 83 5.57 -0.17 7.02
C ARG A 83 6.03 1.19 7.55
N VAL A 84 5.15 1.94 8.21
CA VAL A 84 5.50 3.22 8.84
C VAL A 84 6.46 2.99 10.01
N LYS A 85 6.14 2.04 10.88
CA LYS A 85 6.98 1.70 12.04
C LYS A 85 8.36 1.17 11.61
N ALA A 86 8.44 0.54 10.45
CA ALA A 86 9.71 0.06 9.88
C ALA A 86 10.60 1.20 9.34
N GLY A 87 10.14 2.45 9.35
CA GLY A 87 10.91 3.62 8.92
C GLY A 87 11.01 3.79 7.40
N ILE A 88 10.21 3.06 6.63
CA ILE A 88 10.29 3.03 5.16
C ILE A 88 9.12 3.74 4.48
N HIS A 89 8.06 4.04 5.20
CA HIS A 89 6.91 4.78 4.69
C HIS A 89 6.41 5.85 5.66
N TYR A 90 5.83 6.90 5.09
CA TYR A 90 5.05 7.89 5.84
C TYR A 90 3.60 7.39 5.97
N PRO A 91 2.86 7.87 7.01
CA PRO A 91 1.42 7.58 7.08
C PRO A 91 0.65 7.99 5.82
N SER A 92 1.04 9.09 5.19
CA SER A 92 0.41 9.58 3.96
C SER A 92 0.63 8.67 2.75
N ASP A 93 1.70 7.87 2.72
CA ASP A 93 1.93 6.89 1.65
C ASP A 93 0.84 5.82 1.65
N GLY A 94 0.53 5.29 2.81
CA GLY A 94 -0.53 4.29 2.99
C GLY A 94 -1.92 4.90 2.82
N LYS A 95 -2.11 6.14 3.26
CA LYS A 95 -3.38 6.85 3.08
C LYS A 95 -3.70 7.03 1.60
N LEU A 96 -2.72 7.42 0.79
CA LEU A 96 -2.92 7.52 -0.66
C LEU A 96 -3.29 6.16 -1.25
N SER A 97 -2.61 5.09 -0.82
CA SER A 97 -2.91 3.73 -1.29
C SER A 97 -4.35 3.33 -0.95
N LYS A 98 -4.82 3.63 0.25
CA LYS A 98 -6.20 3.39 0.66
C LYS A 98 -7.19 4.19 -0.19
N ASP A 99 -6.90 5.47 -0.41
CA ASP A 99 -7.74 6.34 -1.22
C ASP A 99 -7.79 5.88 -2.69
N MET A 100 -6.68 5.36 -3.22
CA MET A 100 -6.62 4.79 -4.56
C MET A 100 -7.54 3.56 -4.69
N VAL A 101 -7.53 2.66 -3.73
CA VAL A 101 -8.42 1.49 -3.72
C VAL A 101 -9.88 1.95 -3.68
N TYR A 102 -10.19 2.92 -2.84
CA TYR A 102 -11.54 3.49 -2.74
C TYR A 102 -11.98 4.10 -4.08
N PHE A 103 -11.10 4.86 -4.72
CA PHE A 103 -11.35 5.47 -6.04
C PHE A 103 -11.63 4.40 -7.10
N LEU A 104 -10.78 3.38 -7.18
CA LEU A 104 -10.92 2.28 -8.15
C LEU A 104 -12.24 1.52 -7.94
N LYS A 105 -12.60 1.29 -6.69
CA LYS A 105 -13.89 0.68 -6.33
C LYS A 105 -15.07 1.55 -6.79
N ARG A 106 -15.03 2.86 -6.49
CA ARG A 106 -16.10 3.79 -6.80
C ARG A 106 -16.41 3.86 -8.29
N TYR A 107 -15.37 3.77 -9.14
CA TYR A 107 -15.52 3.83 -10.59
C TYR A 107 -15.54 2.45 -11.24
N ASN A 108 -15.77 1.39 -10.48
CA ASN A 108 -15.91 0.00 -10.96
C ASN A 108 -14.70 -0.48 -11.77
N LEU A 109 -13.50 -0.03 -11.40
CA LEU A 109 -12.26 -0.45 -12.05
C LEU A 109 -11.66 -1.71 -11.39
N ILE A 110 -12.18 -2.05 -10.23
CA ILE A 110 -11.84 -3.28 -9.50
C ILE A 110 -13.10 -3.94 -8.94
#